data_f0684de3e1ae6098d6f544e8d6714b53
#
_entry.id   f0684de3e1ae6098d6f544e8d6714b53
#
_cell.length_a   1.000
_cell.length_b   1.000
_cell.length_c   1.000
_cell.angle_alpha   90.00
_cell.angle_beta   90.00
_cell.angle_gamma   90.00
#
_symmetry.space_group_name_H-M   'P 1'
#
loop_
_entity.id
_entity.type
_entity.pdbx_description
1 polymer ?
#
loop_
_entity_poly.entity_id
_entity_poly.type
_entity_poly.pdbx_seq_one_letter_code
_entity_poly.pdbx_strand_id
1 'polypeptide(L)'
;MKQILFFTLLAAGVASCTVVKPHQVAVKSKLGKIDNKVRQAGPVVYNPFITRVVKVNVRTMNLSIKENLPSKEGLTILSESSILYHIKAEDVPKVIKETGLNYEENLILPVFRSAASDVCSRYYAKDMHSAKRNEIEQEIRKRLAEVCEEKGFIIEAVLLKSISLPQGLTRSIEAKLEAEQEALRMEFVLDRQKKEMDRQLIEAEGAKKNAIIQAEARAETAKIEADGRAKSIEIEAKANKAANDMLNSSLTPNVLKMNQIQAFMKLSTSPNTKTIITDGKGGV
;
A
#
# COMPACT_ATOMS: atom_id res chain seq x y z
N MET A 1 -29.71 -71.19 -47.60
CA MET A 1 -30.16 -70.06 -46.75
C MET A 1 -29.51 -70.05 -45.36
N LYS A 2 -29.44 -71.15 -44.60
CA LYS A 2 -28.79 -71.17 -43.26
C LYS A 2 -27.32 -70.75 -43.24
N GLN A 3 -26.55 -71.15 -44.26
CA GLN A 3 -25.10 -70.78 -44.35
C GLN A 3 -24.91 -69.29 -44.63
N ILE A 4 -25.72 -68.66 -45.44
CA ILE A 4 -25.69 -67.23 -45.72
C ILE A 4 -26.05 -66.42 -44.48
N LEU A 5 -27.07 -66.84 -43.74
CA LEU A 5 -27.48 -66.24 -42.47
C LEU A 5 -26.39 -66.32 -41.39
N PHE A 6 -25.68 -67.46 -41.32
CA PHE A 6 -24.53 -67.64 -40.42
C PHE A 6 -23.36 -66.75 -40.77
N PHE A 7 -23.05 -66.60 -42.08
CA PHE A 7 -21.98 -65.69 -42.57
C PHE A 7 -22.31 -64.24 -42.36
N THR A 8 -23.58 -63.83 -42.52
CA THR A 8 -24.03 -62.44 -42.24
C THR A 8 -24.04 -62.14 -40.73
N LEU A 9 -24.40 -63.10 -39.88
CA LEU A 9 -24.32 -62.97 -38.44
C LEU A 9 -22.87 -62.90 -37.95
N LEU A 10 -21.94 -63.68 -38.54
CA LEU A 10 -20.53 -63.63 -38.26
C LEU A 10 -19.90 -62.30 -38.70
N ALA A 11 -20.29 -61.78 -39.87
CA ALA A 11 -19.84 -60.49 -40.39
C ALA A 11 -20.34 -59.28 -39.55
N ALA A 12 -21.56 -59.36 -39.02
CA ALA A 12 -22.11 -58.33 -38.12
C ALA A 12 -21.40 -58.32 -36.74
N GLY A 13 -20.89 -59.47 -36.25
CA GLY A 13 -20.16 -59.55 -34.98
C GLY A 13 -18.72 -58.97 -34.98
N VAL A 14 -18.22 -58.62 -36.16
CA VAL A 14 -16.85 -58.08 -36.34
C VAL A 14 -16.78 -56.55 -36.28
N ALA A 15 -17.90 -55.85 -36.26
CA ALA A 15 -17.93 -54.39 -36.13
C ALA A 15 -18.02 -53.95 -34.67
N SER A 16 -16.95 -53.34 -34.17
CA SER A 16 -16.95 -52.66 -32.84
C SER A 16 -17.18 -51.18 -32.99
N CYS A 17 -17.93 -50.61 -32.06
CA CYS A 17 -18.20 -49.19 -31.99
C CYS A 17 -17.58 -48.59 -30.73
N THR A 18 -16.87 -47.48 -30.85
CA THR A 18 -16.36 -46.72 -29.73
C THR A 18 -16.82 -45.27 -29.81
N VAL A 19 -17.11 -44.67 -28.64
CA VAL A 19 -17.54 -43.27 -28.55
C VAL A 19 -16.33 -42.37 -28.26
N VAL A 20 -16.17 -41.31 -29.03
CA VAL A 20 -15.19 -40.26 -28.83
C VAL A 20 -15.88 -39.10 -28.09
N LYS A 21 -15.33 -38.70 -26.97
CA LYS A 21 -15.88 -37.61 -26.13
C LYS A 21 -15.64 -36.22 -26.79
N PRO A 22 -16.41 -35.18 -26.47
CA PRO A 22 -16.31 -33.85 -27.12
C PRO A 22 -14.90 -33.20 -27.03
N HIS A 23 -14.12 -33.53 -26.01
CA HIS A 23 -12.77 -32.98 -25.81
C HIS A 23 -11.64 -33.91 -26.29
N GLN A 24 -12.00 -34.94 -27.04
CA GLN A 24 -11.08 -35.93 -27.59
C GLN A 24 -11.23 -36.00 -29.09
N VAL A 25 -10.13 -36.30 -29.74
CA VAL A 25 -10.14 -36.74 -31.15
C VAL A 25 -9.61 -38.15 -31.23
N ALA A 26 -10.10 -38.87 -32.20
CA ALA A 26 -9.66 -40.24 -32.47
C ALA A 26 -8.96 -40.39 -33.80
N VAL A 27 -7.89 -41.16 -33.80
CA VAL A 27 -7.15 -41.55 -35.00
C VAL A 27 -7.19 -43.06 -35.12
N LYS A 28 -7.47 -43.57 -36.30
CA LYS A 28 -7.45 -45.02 -36.60
C LYS A 28 -6.03 -45.45 -36.96
N SER A 29 -5.56 -46.48 -36.30
CA SER A 29 -4.33 -47.18 -36.69
C SER A 29 -4.69 -48.53 -37.26
N LYS A 30 -4.41 -48.76 -38.54
CA LYS A 30 -4.64 -50.03 -39.26
C LYS A 30 -3.32 -50.77 -39.40
N LEU A 31 -3.21 -51.92 -38.75
CA LEU A 31 -2.00 -52.75 -38.84
C LEU A 31 -0.70 -51.95 -38.65
N GLY A 32 -0.68 -51.05 -37.67
CA GLY A 32 0.47 -50.20 -37.38
C GLY A 32 0.55 -48.88 -38.19
N LYS A 33 -0.20 -48.75 -39.28
CA LYS A 33 -0.25 -47.49 -40.04
C LYS A 33 -1.29 -46.54 -39.49
N ILE A 34 -0.88 -45.32 -39.11
CA ILE A 34 -1.75 -44.28 -38.59
C ILE A 34 -2.45 -43.59 -39.78
N ASP A 35 -3.79 -43.51 -39.70
CA ASP A 35 -4.61 -42.79 -40.66
C ASP A 35 -4.44 -41.27 -40.41
N ASN A 36 -4.33 -40.47 -41.49
CA ASN A 36 -4.26 -39.02 -41.40
C ASN A 36 -5.62 -38.37 -41.06
N LYS A 37 -6.71 -39.16 -41.15
CA LYS A 37 -8.06 -38.63 -40.89
C LYS A 37 -8.37 -38.61 -39.42
N VAL A 38 -8.56 -37.40 -38.90
CA VAL A 38 -9.01 -37.16 -37.52
C VAL A 38 -10.51 -37.39 -37.44
N ARG A 39 -10.95 -38.15 -36.43
CA ARG A 39 -12.36 -38.36 -36.11
C ARG A 39 -12.74 -37.50 -34.92
N GLN A 40 -13.70 -36.61 -35.14
CA GLN A 40 -14.24 -35.75 -34.08
C GLN A 40 -15.16 -36.55 -33.13
N ALA A 41 -15.73 -35.85 -32.14
CA ALA A 41 -16.66 -36.44 -31.19
C ALA A 41 -17.82 -37.15 -31.87
N GLY A 42 -18.16 -38.34 -31.38
CA GLY A 42 -19.25 -39.14 -31.87
C GLY A 42 -18.91 -40.64 -31.90
N PRO A 43 -19.83 -41.46 -32.44
CA PRO A 43 -19.59 -42.89 -32.56
C PRO A 43 -18.66 -43.19 -33.74
N VAL A 44 -17.65 -44.01 -33.48
CA VAL A 44 -16.70 -44.46 -34.49
C VAL A 44 -16.76 -45.97 -34.62
N VAL A 45 -17.19 -46.43 -35.76
CA VAL A 45 -17.23 -47.86 -36.11
C VAL A 45 -15.89 -48.30 -36.68
N TYR A 46 -15.39 -49.42 -36.18
CA TYR A 46 -14.11 -50.03 -36.63
C TYR A 46 -14.09 -51.53 -36.47
N ASN A 47 -13.21 -52.16 -37.21
CA ASN A 47 -12.97 -53.59 -37.07
C ASN A 47 -11.84 -53.82 -36.03
N PRO A 48 -12.11 -54.45 -34.87
CA PRO A 48 -11.13 -54.63 -33.80
C PRO A 48 -9.95 -55.50 -34.14
N PHE A 49 -10.07 -56.40 -35.12
CA PHE A 49 -8.98 -57.30 -35.53
C PHE A 49 -7.92 -56.59 -36.38
N ILE A 50 -8.28 -55.53 -37.07
CA ILE A 50 -7.39 -54.89 -38.05
C ILE A 50 -7.08 -53.43 -37.62
N THR A 51 -7.99 -52.78 -36.89
CA THR A 51 -7.93 -51.37 -36.62
C THR A 51 -7.95 -51.11 -35.11
N ARG A 52 -6.99 -50.35 -34.64
CA ARG A 52 -6.98 -49.77 -33.27
C ARG A 52 -7.39 -48.30 -33.33
N VAL A 53 -8.26 -47.85 -32.44
CA VAL A 53 -8.66 -46.43 -32.30
C VAL A 53 -7.89 -45.82 -31.15
N VAL A 54 -7.05 -44.83 -31.45
CA VAL A 54 -6.26 -44.07 -30.47
C VAL A 54 -7.01 -42.79 -30.19
N LYS A 55 -7.33 -42.52 -28.94
CA LYS A 55 -8.02 -41.31 -28.50
C LYS A 55 -7.00 -40.39 -27.82
N VAL A 56 -6.97 -39.11 -28.20
CA VAL A 56 -6.07 -38.11 -27.67
C VAL A 56 -6.90 -36.91 -27.20
N ASN A 57 -6.56 -36.39 -26.02
CA ASN A 57 -7.17 -35.16 -25.50
C ASN A 57 -6.64 -33.95 -26.26
N VAL A 58 -7.54 -33.05 -26.65
CA VAL A 58 -7.21 -31.79 -27.36
C VAL A 58 -7.58 -30.56 -26.53
N ARG A 59 -8.02 -30.75 -25.29
CA ARG A 59 -8.19 -29.65 -24.34
C ARG A 59 -6.86 -29.26 -23.73
N THR A 60 -6.82 -28.08 -23.13
CA THR A 60 -5.68 -27.62 -22.32
C THR A 60 -5.37 -28.62 -21.21
N MET A 61 -4.14 -29.08 -21.18
CA MET A 61 -3.59 -29.98 -20.18
C MET A 61 -2.52 -29.26 -19.37
N ASN A 62 -2.35 -29.67 -18.13
CA ASN A 62 -1.35 -29.13 -17.22
C ASN A 62 -0.30 -30.20 -16.91
N LEU A 63 0.95 -29.93 -17.27
CA LEU A 63 2.10 -30.75 -16.92
C LEU A 63 2.90 -30.05 -15.83
N SER A 64 2.88 -30.60 -14.61
CA SER A 64 3.67 -30.08 -13.48
C SER A 64 4.99 -30.83 -13.38
N ILE A 65 6.09 -30.08 -13.26
CA ILE A 65 7.46 -30.59 -13.28
C ILE A 65 8.25 -29.98 -12.14
N LYS A 66 9.08 -30.79 -11.47
CA LYS A 66 10.07 -30.31 -10.51
C LYS A 66 11.45 -30.47 -11.13
N GLU A 67 12.16 -29.39 -11.29
CA GLU A 67 13.46 -29.35 -11.95
C GLU A 67 14.44 -28.46 -11.21
N ASN A 68 15.71 -28.84 -11.36
CA ASN A 68 16.85 -28.06 -10.89
C ASN A 68 17.29 -27.11 -12.00
N LEU A 69 17.12 -25.82 -11.79
CA LEU A 69 17.48 -24.80 -12.76
C LEU A 69 18.75 -24.06 -12.33
N PRO A 70 19.71 -23.85 -13.25
CA PRO A 70 20.91 -23.07 -12.96
C PRO A 70 20.58 -21.57 -12.94
N SER A 71 21.19 -20.82 -12.03
CA SER A 71 21.19 -19.36 -12.06
C SER A 71 22.47 -18.81 -12.68
N LYS A 72 22.46 -17.51 -13.00
CA LYS A 72 23.65 -16.79 -13.49
C LYS A 72 24.84 -16.84 -12.53
N GLU A 73 24.58 -16.99 -11.25
CA GLU A 73 25.59 -17.09 -10.19
C GLU A 73 26.17 -18.51 -10.04
N GLY A 74 25.72 -19.46 -10.85
CA GLY A 74 26.11 -20.87 -10.77
C GLY A 74 25.41 -21.65 -9.64
N LEU A 75 24.35 -21.08 -9.06
CA LEU A 75 23.54 -21.76 -8.05
C LEU A 75 22.50 -22.65 -8.69
N THR A 76 22.28 -23.82 -8.11
CA THR A 76 21.21 -24.74 -8.50
C THR A 76 19.97 -24.43 -7.66
N ILE A 77 18.86 -24.10 -8.34
CA ILE A 77 17.60 -23.71 -7.76
C ILE A 77 16.57 -24.79 -8.06
N LEU A 78 15.93 -25.34 -7.03
CA LEU A 78 14.80 -26.25 -7.22
C LEU A 78 13.55 -25.42 -7.55
N SER A 79 13.03 -25.62 -8.77
CA SER A 79 11.82 -24.97 -9.24
C SER A 79 10.72 -26.00 -9.53
N GLU A 80 9.51 -25.69 -9.10
CA GLU A 80 8.30 -26.37 -9.54
C GLU A 80 7.64 -25.51 -10.62
N SER A 81 7.52 -26.07 -11.83
CA SER A 81 6.96 -25.40 -12.99
C SER A 81 5.71 -26.10 -13.50
N SER A 82 4.82 -25.36 -14.12
CA SER A 82 3.60 -25.87 -14.72
C SER A 82 3.52 -25.39 -16.16
N ILE A 83 3.36 -26.34 -17.10
CA ILE A 83 3.22 -26.06 -18.51
C ILE A 83 1.76 -26.32 -18.91
N LEU A 84 1.08 -25.28 -19.38
CA LEU A 84 -0.24 -25.37 -19.96
C LEU A 84 -0.12 -25.49 -21.47
N TYR A 85 -0.61 -26.58 -22.02
CA TYR A 85 -0.52 -26.88 -23.44
C TYR A 85 -1.73 -27.63 -23.94
N HIS A 86 -1.97 -27.59 -25.25
CA HIS A 86 -2.91 -28.45 -25.94
C HIS A 86 -2.37 -28.85 -27.32
N ILE A 87 -2.96 -29.90 -27.91
CA ILE A 87 -2.61 -30.40 -29.24
C ILE A 87 -3.63 -29.87 -30.23
N LYS A 88 -3.16 -29.35 -31.37
CA LYS A 88 -4.05 -29.00 -32.47
C LYS A 88 -4.74 -30.27 -32.97
N ALA A 89 -6.08 -30.25 -33.02
CA ALA A 89 -6.87 -31.42 -33.39
C ALA A 89 -6.46 -32.01 -34.75
N GLU A 90 -6.07 -31.14 -35.67
CA GLU A 90 -5.65 -31.50 -37.04
C GLU A 90 -4.29 -32.21 -37.08
N ASP A 91 -3.40 -31.85 -36.15
CA ASP A 91 -2.01 -32.33 -36.05
C ASP A 91 -1.85 -33.62 -35.23
N VAL A 92 -2.91 -34.12 -34.59
CA VAL A 92 -2.87 -35.34 -33.77
C VAL A 92 -2.28 -36.54 -34.51
N PRO A 93 -2.60 -36.81 -35.78
CA PRO A 93 -1.96 -37.91 -36.52
C PRO A 93 -0.45 -37.74 -36.70
N LYS A 94 0.02 -36.49 -36.87
CA LYS A 94 1.43 -36.14 -36.99
C LYS A 94 2.14 -36.35 -35.67
N VAL A 95 1.57 -35.84 -34.57
CA VAL A 95 2.08 -36.03 -33.20
C VAL A 95 2.27 -37.50 -32.86
N ILE A 96 1.26 -38.35 -33.14
CA ILE A 96 1.33 -39.78 -32.85
C ILE A 96 2.40 -40.48 -33.69
N LYS A 97 2.59 -40.07 -34.95
CA LYS A 97 3.59 -40.66 -35.85
C LYS A 97 5.02 -40.30 -35.45
N GLU A 98 5.26 -39.03 -35.14
CA GLU A 98 6.60 -38.51 -34.90
C GLU A 98 7.06 -38.69 -33.44
N THR A 99 6.16 -38.47 -32.49
CA THR A 99 6.51 -38.43 -31.05
C THR A 99 5.95 -39.61 -30.26
N GLY A 100 4.87 -40.23 -30.79
CA GLY A 100 4.16 -41.30 -30.07
C GLY A 100 3.12 -40.77 -29.08
N LEU A 101 2.63 -41.68 -28.23
CA LEU A 101 1.63 -41.33 -27.19
C LEU A 101 2.25 -40.72 -25.93
N ASN A 102 3.53 -40.97 -25.67
CA ASN A 102 4.25 -40.43 -24.52
C ASN A 102 4.97 -39.12 -24.90
N TYR A 103 4.28 -38.23 -25.62
CA TYR A 103 4.80 -36.96 -26.13
C TYR A 103 5.23 -36.01 -25.00
N GLU A 104 4.63 -36.12 -23.81
CA GLU A 104 5.03 -35.32 -22.64
C GLU A 104 6.49 -35.61 -22.24
N GLU A 105 6.83 -36.91 -22.08
CA GLU A 105 8.16 -37.35 -21.67
C GLU A 105 9.17 -37.27 -22.81
N ASN A 106 8.75 -37.55 -24.06
CA ASN A 106 9.65 -37.65 -25.19
C ASN A 106 9.95 -36.31 -25.87
N LEU A 107 9.05 -35.32 -25.75
CA LEU A 107 9.19 -34.02 -26.42
C LEU A 107 9.09 -32.83 -25.45
N ILE A 108 7.93 -32.67 -24.78
CA ILE A 108 7.67 -31.45 -24.00
C ILE A 108 8.66 -31.27 -22.88
N LEU A 109 8.91 -32.33 -22.11
CA LEU A 109 9.78 -32.31 -20.95
C LEU A 109 11.25 -32.00 -21.30
N PRO A 110 11.91 -32.70 -22.27
CA PRO A 110 13.28 -32.38 -22.64
C PRO A 110 13.45 -30.98 -23.22
N VAL A 111 12.50 -30.51 -24.06
CA VAL A 111 12.56 -29.18 -24.64
C VAL A 111 12.36 -28.11 -23.57
N PHE A 112 11.43 -28.33 -22.64
CA PHE A 112 11.24 -27.44 -21.50
C PHE A 112 12.50 -27.34 -20.63
N ARG A 113 13.13 -28.47 -20.28
CA ARG A 113 14.37 -28.49 -19.50
C ARG A 113 15.47 -27.66 -20.15
N SER A 114 15.65 -27.85 -21.45
CA SER A 114 16.63 -27.09 -22.22
C SER A 114 16.31 -25.61 -22.23
N ALA A 115 15.07 -25.25 -22.56
CA ALA A 115 14.63 -23.85 -22.62
C ALA A 115 14.70 -23.15 -21.25
N ALA A 116 14.23 -23.82 -20.21
CA ALA A 116 14.25 -23.28 -18.84
C ALA A 116 15.68 -23.10 -18.33
N SER A 117 16.56 -24.08 -18.54
CA SER A 117 17.96 -24.00 -18.14
C SER A 117 18.69 -22.85 -18.84
N ASP A 118 18.46 -22.69 -20.13
CA ASP A 118 19.08 -21.69 -21.00
C ASP A 118 18.61 -20.24 -20.64
N VAL A 119 17.34 -20.09 -20.33
CA VAL A 119 16.78 -18.80 -19.90
C VAL A 119 17.23 -18.50 -18.48
N CYS A 120 17.04 -19.42 -17.53
CA CYS A 120 17.34 -19.19 -16.12
C CYS A 120 18.83 -18.91 -15.86
N SER A 121 19.74 -19.47 -16.64
CA SER A 121 21.19 -19.22 -16.53
C SER A 121 21.59 -17.76 -16.80
N ARG A 122 20.70 -16.94 -17.34
CA ARG A 122 20.93 -15.50 -17.61
C ARG A 122 20.48 -14.60 -16.47
N TYR A 123 19.66 -15.13 -15.56
CA TYR A 123 19.06 -14.37 -14.46
C TYR A 123 19.66 -14.75 -13.12
N TYR A 124 19.73 -13.76 -12.20
CA TYR A 124 20.13 -14.01 -10.82
C TYR A 124 19.02 -14.76 -10.07
N ALA A 125 19.40 -15.57 -9.10
CA ALA A 125 18.46 -16.33 -8.29
C ALA A 125 17.38 -15.47 -7.62
N LYS A 126 17.76 -14.28 -7.14
CA LYS A 126 16.85 -13.29 -6.55
C LYS A 126 15.82 -12.74 -7.55
N ASP A 127 16.24 -12.54 -8.82
CA ASP A 127 15.38 -12.01 -9.88
C ASP A 127 14.31 -13.00 -10.30
N MET A 128 14.63 -14.31 -10.25
CA MET A 128 13.68 -15.38 -10.52
C MET A 128 12.55 -15.44 -9.49
N HIS A 129 12.84 -15.06 -8.23
CA HIS A 129 11.85 -15.06 -7.15
C HIS A 129 11.02 -13.77 -7.08
N SER A 130 11.39 -12.72 -7.80
CA SER A 130 10.82 -11.37 -7.67
C SER A 130 10.20 -10.83 -8.97
N ALA A 131 10.42 -9.56 -9.26
CA ALA A 131 9.76 -8.82 -10.33
C ALA A 131 9.98 -9.35 -11.76
N LYS A 132 11.09 -10.05 -12.02
CA LYS A 132 11.41 -10.56 -13.37
C LYS A 132 10.82 -11.93 -13.69
N ARG A 133 10.09 -12.53 -12.75
CA ARG A 133 9.49 -13.85 -12.93
C ARG A 133 8.62 -13.94 -14.19
N ASN A 134 7.75 -12.96 -14.43
CA ASN A 134 6.89 -12.92 -15.61
C ASN A 134 7.71 -12.87 -16.93
N GLU A 135 8.79 -12.11 -16.94
CA GLU A 135 9.70 -12.02 -18.10
C GLU A 135 10.32 -13.38 -18.41
N ILE A 136 10.81 -14.06 -17.37
CA ILE A 136 11.40 -15.41 -17.47
C ILE A 136 10.36 -16.43 -17.97
N GLU A 137 9.15 -16.42 -17.42
CA GLU A 137 8.04 -17.30 -17.86
C GLU A 137 7.71 -17.09 -19.34
N GLN A 138 7.66 -15.84 -19.80
CA GLN A 138 7.39 -15.52 -21.20
C GLN A 138 8.54 -15.94 -22.13
N GLU A 139 9.79 -15.77 -21.73
CA GLU A 139 10.95 -16.18 -22.52
C GLU A 139 11.04 -17.70 -22.64
N ILE A 140 10.79 -18.42 -21.55
CA ILE A 140 10.72 -19.88 -21.56
C ILE A 140 9.56 -20.34 -22.46
N ARG A 141 8.37 -19.75 -22.31
CA ARG A 141 7.20 -20.06 -23.15
C ARG A 141 7.51 -19.89 -24.63
N LYS A 142 8.13 -18.76 -25.00
CA LYS A 142 8.48 -18.47 -26.39
C LYS A 142 9.40 -19.51 -26.98
N ARG A 143 10.47 -19.88 -26.29
CA ARG A 143 11.42 -20.91 -26.75
C ARG A 143 10.79 -22.29 -26.83
N LEU A 144 9.96 -22.65 -25.84
CA LEU A 144 9.24 -23.91 -25.85
C LEU A 144 8.24 -23.97 -27.02
N ALA A 145 7.53 -22.86 -27.27
CA ALA A 145 6.58 -22.74 -28.36
C ALA A 145 7.25 -22.88 -29.74
N GLU A 146 8.41 -22.26 -29.97
CA GLU A 146 9.16 -22.34 -31.23
C GLU A 146 9.40 -23.80 -31.69
N VAL A 147 9.74 -24.68 -30.74
CA VAL A 147 9.99 -26.09 -31.04
C VAL A 147 8.71 -26.94 -31.09
N CYS A 148 7.79 -26.66 -30.14
CA CYS A 148 6.59 -27.50 -29.98
C CYS A 148 5.50 -27.19 -31.02
N GLU A 149 5.40 -25.92 -31.50
CA GLU A 149 4.40 -25.55 -32.52
C GLU A 149 4.62 -26.23 -33.84
N GLU A 150 5.88 -26.42 -34.24
CA GLU A 150 6.24 -27.19 -35.45
C GLU A 150 5.77 -28.64 -35.37
N LYS A 151 5.66 -29.18 -34.17
CA LYS A 151 5.21 -30.54 -33.88
C LYS A 151 3.71 -30.67 -33.65
N GLY A 152 2.95 -29.58 -33.73
CA GLY A 152 1.49 -29.55 -33.58
C GLY A 152 0.98 -29.32 -32.14
N PHE A 153 1.83 -28.86 -31.22
CA PHE A 153 1.44 -28.46 -29.88
C PHE A 153 1.29 -26.95 -29.80
N ILE A 154 0.37 -26.47 -28.99
CA ILE A 154 0.24 -25.06 -28.63
C ILE A 154 0.57 -24.92 -27.16
N ILE A 155 1.57 -24.09 -26.84
CA ILE A 155 1.95 -23.77 -25.47
C ILE A 155 1.21 -22.49 -25.08
N GLU A 156 0.24 -22.62 -24.18
CA GLU A 156 -0.57 -21.51 -23.72
C GLU A 156 0.18 -20.67 -22.69
N ALA A 157 0.73 -21.33 -21.67
CA ALA A 157 1.48 -20.68 -20.60
C ALA A 157 2.54 -21.59 -19.99
N VAL A 158 3.58 -20.98 -19.50
CA VAL A 158 4.56 -21.59 -18.61
C VAL A 158 4.55 -20.80 -17.32
N LEU A 159 4.36 -21.47 -16.19
CA LEU A 159 4.24 -20.89 -14.87
C LEU A 159 5.28 -21.47 -13.94
N LEU A 160 6.07 -20.64 -13.30
CA LEU A 160 6.99 -21.03 -12.26
C LEU A 160 6.24 -21.00 -10.91
N LYS A 161 5.82 -22.15 -10.34
CA LYS A 161 4.99 -22.19 -9.14
C LYS A 161 5.76 -21.85 -7.87
N SER A 162 6.85 -22.54 -7.63
CA SER A 162 7.71 -22.34 -6.47
C SER A 162 9.17 -22.33 -6.89
N ILE A 163 9.95 -21.48 -6.24
CA ILE A 163 11.39 -21.37 -6.42
C ILE A 163 12.01 -21.51 -5.04
N SER A 164 12.70 -22.63 -4.81
CA SER A 164 13.37 -22.89 -3.53
C SER A 164 14.84 -22.55 -3.66
N LEU A 165 15.25 -21.52 -2.93
CA LEU A 165 16.63 -21.06 -2.89
C LEU A 165 17.46 -21.91 -1.90
N PRO A 166 18.77 -22.10 -2.12
CA PRO A 166 19.66 -22.69 -1.13
C PRO A 166 19.63 -21.91 0.19
N GLN A 167 19.62 -22.61 1.32
CA GLN A 167 19.47 -21.99 2.66
C GLN A 167 20.50 -20.89 2.95
N GLY A 168 21.75 -21.04 2.48
CA GLY A 168 22.80 -20.03 2.65
C GLY A 168 22.46 -18.72 1.96
N LEU A 169 21.91 -18.78 0.74
CA LEU A 169 21.50 -17.60 -0.01
C LEU A 169 20.26 -16.94 0.62
N THR A 170 19.29 -17.75 1.03
CA THR A 170 18.08 -17.25 1.72
C THR A 170 18.46 -16.44 2.94
N ARG A 171 19.32 -16.96 3.81
CA ARG A 171 19.82 -16.25 5.00
C ARG A 171 20.54 -14.96 4.68
N SER A 172 21.37 -14.96 3.61
CA SER A 172 22.08 -13.75 3.20
C SER A 172 21.13 -12.66 2.66
N ILE A 173 20.09 -13.05 1.93
CA ILE A 173 19.06 -12.14 1.43
C ILE A 173 18.21 -11.59 2.59
N GLU A 174 17.81 -12.46 3.51
CA GLU A 174 17.05 -12.07 4.71
C GLU A 174 17.85 -11.09 5.56
N ALA A 175 19.11 -11.39 5.87
CA ALA A 175 19.99 -10.51 6.64
C ALA A 175 20.21 -9.16 5.95
N LYS A 176 20.35 -9.15 4.61
CA LYS A 176 20.46 -7.89 3.86
C LYS A 176 19.16 -7.07 3.91
N LEU A 177 18.01 -7.71 3.72
CA LEU A 177 16.70 -7.04 3.81
C LEU A 177 16.45 -6.50 5.21
N GLU A 178 16.81 -7.26 6.25
CA GLU A 178 16.70 -6.82 7.64
C GLU A 178 17.57 -5.57 7.90
N ALA A 179 18.82 -5.58 7.42
CA ALA A 179 19.71 -4.42 7.53
C ALA A 179 19.19 -3.19 6.74
N GLU A 180 18.64 -3.38 5.54
CA GLU A 180 18.02 -2.31 4.76
C GLU A 180 16.77 -1.74 5.46
N GLN A 181 15.93 -2.61 6.02
CA GLN A 181 14.75 -2.18 6.81
C GLN A 181 15.13 -1.43 8.07
N GLU A 182 16.18 -1.88 8.78
CA GLU A 182 16.66 -1.18 9.96
C GLU A 182 17.27 0.20 9.60
N ALA A 183 18.01 0.29 8.49
CA ALA A 183 18.53 1.57 8.00
C ALA A 183 17.40 2.56 7.66
N LEU A 184 16.36 2.10 6.95
CA LEU A 184 15.17 2.92 6.65
C LEU A 184 14.44 3.34 7.93
N ARG A 185 14.29 2.43 8.88
CA ARG A 185 13.68 2.72 10.19
C ARG A 185 14.46 3.79 10.95
N MET A 186 15.80 3.70 10.96
CA MET A 186 16.65 4.71 11.57
C MET A 186 16.52 6.07 10.88
N GLU A 187 16.44 6.12 9.56
CA GLU A 187 16.21 7.35 8.82
C GLU A 187 14.89 8.02 9.24
N PHE A 188 13.79 7.25 9.32
CA PHE A 188 12.52 7.77 9.83
C PHE A 188 12.57 8.26 11.26
N VAL A 189 13.32 7.57 12.14
CA VAL A 189 13.51 8.00 13.53
C VAL A 189 14.27 9.33 13.59
N LEU A 190 15.34 9.47 12.83
CA LEU A 190 16.12 10.71 12.74
C LEU A 190 15.29 11.88 12.18
N ASP A 191 14.51 11.65 11.12
CA ASP A 191 13.63 12.68 10.57
C ASP A 191 12.55 13.12 11.58
N ARG A 192 11.97 12.16 12.28
CA ARG A 192 11.02 12.45 13.37
C ARG A 192 11.64 13.23 14.51
N GLN A 193 12.87 12.88 14.90
CA GLN A 193 13.59 13.63 15.96
C GLN A 193 13.92 15.05 15.52
N LYS A 194 14.36 15.25 14.28
CA LYS A 194 14.59 16.61 13.72
C LYS A 194 13.32 17.46 13.76
N LYS A 195 12.20 16.91 13.26
CA LYS A 195 10.91 17.61 13.29
C LYS A 195 10.44 17.94 14.72
N GLU A 196 10.72 17.05 15.67
CA GLU A 196 10.39 17.31 17.08
C GLU A 196 11.25 18.42 17.68
N MET A 197 12.55 18.45 17.36
CA MET A 197 13.44 19.54 17.78
C MET A 197 13.02 20.88 17.14
N ASP A 198 12.67 20.89 15.86
CA ASP A 198 12.17 22.09 15.18
C ASP A 198 10.87 22.58 15.82
N ARG A 199 9.97 21.67 16.16
CA ARG A 199 8.75 22.01 16.88
C ARG A 199 9.04 22.65 18.25
N GLN A 200 9.94 22.07 19.02
CA GLN A 200 10.33 22.61 20.33
C GLN A 200 10.99 24.00 20.20
N LEU A 201 11.80 24.21 19.17
CA LEU A 201 12.40 25.52 18.89
C LEU A 201 11.31 26.56 18.58
N ILE A 202 10.37 26.25 17.70
CA ILE A 202 9.24 27.12 17.36
C ILE A 202 8.38 27.43 18.59
N GLU A 203 8.11 26.43 19.43
CA GLU A 203 7.37 26.61 20.68
C GLU A 203 8.11 27.54 21.64
N ALA A 204 9.43 27.37 21.79
CA ALA A 204 10.25 28.23 22.66
C ALA A 204 10.33 29.67 22.13
N GLU A 205 10.51 29.84 20.82
CA GLU A 205 10.47 31.19 20.19
C GLU A 205 9.08 31.84 20.32
N GLY A 206 8.01 31.06 20.16
CA GLY A 206 6.64 31.52 20.37
C GLY A 206 6.38 31.96 21.83
N ALA A 207 6.85 31.17 22.79
CA ALA A 207 6.76 31.51 24.21
C ALA A 207 7.53 32.79 24.54
N LYS A 208 8.77 32.92 24.00
CA LYS A 208 9.57 34.14 24.15
C LYS A 208 8.87 35.39 23.55
N LYS A 209 8.35 35.28 22.34
CA LYS A 209 7.57 36.37 21.71
C LYS A 209 6.35 36.77 22.53
N ASN A 210 5.60 35.78 22.99
CA ASN A 210 4.44 36.03 23.83
C ASN A 210 4.80 36.72 25.15
N ALA A 211 5.90 36.34 25.79
CA ALA A 211 6.39 36.97 27.01
C ALA A 211 6.79 38.43 26.78
N ILE A 212 7.47 38.73 25.64
CA ILE A 212 7.84 40.09 25.27
C ILE A 212 6.58 40.94 25.04
N ILE A 213 5.63 40.44 24.22
CA ILE A 213 4.35 41.17 23.93
C ILE A 213 3.58 41.43 25.22
N GLN A 214 3.51 40.46 26.12
CA GLN A 214 2.86 40.65 27.41
C GLN A 214 3.56 41.69 28.30
N ALA A 215 4.88 41.72 28.30
CA ALA A 215 5.66 42.71 29.04
C ALA A 215 5.47 44.10 28.46
N GLU A 216 5.51 44.27 27.15
CA GLU A 216 5.22 45.53 26.44
C GLU A 216 3.80 46.03 26.72
N ALA A 217 2.79 45.12 26.60
CA ALA A 217 1.40 45.47 26.90
C ALA A 217 1.22 45.90 28.36
N ARG A 218 1.86 45.26 29.32
CA ARG A 218 1.82 45.68 30.75
C ARG A 218 2.47 47.06 30.95
N ALA A 219 3.62 47.31 30.30
CA ALA A 219 4.29 48.59 30.39
C ALA A 219 3.42 49.75 29.76
N GLU A 220 2.80 49.49 28.63
CA GLU A 220 1.91 50.46 27.97
C GLU A 220 0.64 50.70 28.80
N THR A 221 0.04 49.65 29.38
CA THR A 221 -1.09 49.75 30.28
C THR A 221 -0.75 50.60 31.51
N ALA A 222 0.42 50.32 32.15
CA ALA A 222 0.86 51.10 33.29
C ALA A 222 1.12 52.55 32.96
N LYS A 223 1.63 52.87 31.77
CA LYS A 223 1.83 54.22 31.28
C LYS A 223 0.48 54.95 31.06
N ILE A 224 -0.47 54.30 30.41
CA ILE A 224 -1.83 54.84 30.17
C ILE A 224 -2.52 55.11 31.52
N GLU A 225 -2.40 54.19 32.49
CA GLU A 225 -2.96 54.40 33.84
C GLU A 225 -2.29 55.54 34.58
N ALA A 226 -0.96 55.68 34.49
CA ALA A 226 -0.23 56.78 35.09
C ALA A 226 -0.63 58.15 34.48
N ASP A 227 -0.71 58.21 33.14
CA ASP A 227 -1.15 59.41 32.44
C ASP A 227 -2.62 59.77 32.77
N GLY A 228 -3.49 58.73 32.86
CA GLY A 228 -4.87 58.89 33.30
C GLY A 228 -4.98 59.45 34.70
N ARG A 229 -4.19 58.93 35.63
CA ARG A 229 -4.12 59.46 37.04
C ARG A 229 -3.58 60.89 37.10
N ALA A 230 -2.52 61.19 36.34
CA ALA A 230 -1.97 62.54 36.28
C ALA A 230 -3.02 63.54 35.73
N LYS A 231 -3.74 63.21 34.65
CA LYS A 231 -4.82 64.04 34.11
C LYS A 231 -5.98 64.20 35.11
N SER A 232 -6.33 63.13 35.82
CA SER A 232 -7.39 63.20 36.85
C SER A 232 -7.01 64.15 37.97
N ILE A 233 -5.78 64.09 38.48
CA ILE A 233 -5.25 64.99 39.51
C ILE A 233 -5.22 66.45 38.99
N GLU A 234 -4.81 66.67 37.73
CA GLU A 234 -4.79 68.02 37.14
C GLU A 234 -6.18 68.58 37.00
N ILE A 235 -7.15 67.80 36.54
CA ILE A 235 -8.56 68.19 36.44
C ILE A 235 -9.13 68.52 37.84
N GLU A 236 -8.85 67.66 38.83
CA GLU A 236 -9.29 67.87 40.21
C GLU A 236 -8.67 69.16 40.84
N ALA A 237 -7.36 69.36 40.61
CA ALA A 237 -6.69 70.57 41.05
C ALA A 237 -7.23 71.86 40.38
N LYS A 238 -7.53 71.80 39.06
CA LYS A 238 -8.16 72.87 38.34
C LYS A 238 -9.61 73.21 38.87
N ALA A 239 -10.38 72.12 39.10
CA ALA A 239 -11.73 72.24 39.67
C ALA A 239 -11.73 72.84 41.08
N ASN A 240 -10.79 72.33 41.93
CA ASN A 240 -10.60 72.83 43.30
C ASN A 240 -10.15 74.30 43.29
N LYS A 241 -9.22 74.67 42.38
CA LYS A 241 -8.84 76.10 42.23
C LYS A 241 -10.03 76.97 41.80
N ALA A 242 -10.78 76.56 40.78
CA ALA A 242 -11.96 77.28 40.36
C ALA A 242 -13.02 77.43 41.50
N ALA A 243 -13.23 76.34 42.23
CA ALA A 243 -14.15 76.35 43.39
C ALA A 243 -13.66 77.34 44.52
N ASN A 244 -12.35 77.29 44.80
CA ASN A 244 -11.76 78.19 45.78
C ASN A 244 -11.78 79.66 45.34
N ASP A 245 -11.55 79.94 44.03
CA ASP A 245 -11.60 81.25 43.49
C ASP A 245 -13.06 81.80 43.51
N MET A 246 -14.05 80.94 43.27
CA MET A 246 -15.47 81.29 43.43
C MET A 246 -15.85 81.58 44.90
N LEU A 247 -15.36 80.71 45.81
CA LEU A 247 -15.57 80.95 47.26
C LEU A 247 -14.91 82.20 47.72
N ASN A 248 -13.65 82.48 47.33
CA ASN A 248 -12.97 83.73 47.68
C ASN A 248 -13.68 84.99 47.15
N SER A 249 -14.24 84.92 45.94
CA SER A 249 -15.03 86.04 45.36
C SER A 249 -16.34 86.25 46.06
N SER A 250 -16.95 85.27 46.69
CA SER A 250 -18.25 85.33 47.40
C SER A 250 -18.06 85.53 48.90
N LEU A 251 -16.90 85.39 49.47
CA LEU A 251 -16.62 85.57 50.91
C LEU A 251 -16.31 87.03 51.23
N THR A 252 -17.34 87.79 51.43
CA THR A 252 -17.22 89.13 51.99
C THR A 252 -17.03 89.04 53.54
N PRO A 253 -16.39 90.05 54.15
CA PRO A 253 -16.16 90.05 55.61
C PRO A 253 -17.40 89.79 56.48
N ASN A 254 -18.58 90.22 55.95
CA ASN A 254 -19.88 89.99 56.57
C ASN A 254 -20.33 88.51 56.52
N VAL A 255 -20.08 87.84 55.39
CA VAL A 255 -20.42 86.43 55.19
C VAL A 255 -19.52 85.54 56.07
N LEU A 256 -18.26 85.90 56.22
CA LEU A 256 -17.33 85.16 57.15
C LEU A 256 -17.81 85.23 58.60
N LYS A 257 -18.21 86.46 59.08
CA LYS A 257 -18.78 86.62 60.41
C LYS A 257 -20.11 85.85 60.55
N MET A 258 -20.96 85.82 59.55
CA MET A 258 -22.22 85.09 59.59
C MET A 258 -21.98 83.55 59.62
N ASN A 259 -21.00 83.05 58.90
CA ASN A 259 -20.59 81.61 58.93
C ASN A 259 -19.93 81.22 60.26
N GLN A 260 -19.13 82.10 60.86
CA GLN A 260 -18.60 81.94 62.26
C GLN A 260 -19.74 81.88 63.26
N ILE A 261 -20.71 82.74 63.17
CA ILE A 261 -21.90 82.72 64.05
C ILE A 261 -22.69 81.41 63.88
N GLN A 262 -22.95 81.01 62.64
CA GLN A 262 -23.64 79.74 62.36
C GLN A 262 -22.83 78.49 62.83
N ALA A 263 -21.53 78.51 62.71
CA ALA A 263 -20.67 77.42 63.20
C ALA A 263 -20.73 77.39 64.74
N PHE A 264 -20.70 78.53 65.38
CA PHE A 264 -20.88 78.65 66.86
C PHE A 264 -22.25 78.15 67.29
N MET A 265 -23.31 78.50 66.54
CA MET A 265 -24.70 78.06 66.83
C MET A 265 -24.78 76.53 66.69
N LYS A 266 -24.19 75.93 65.64
CA LYS A 266 -24.14 74.48 65.44
C LYS A 266 -23.35 73.81 66.54
N LEU A 267 -22.26 74.36 66.97
CA LEU A 267 -21.49 73.89 68.10
C LEU A 267 -22.26 73.93 69.43
N SER A 268 -23.03 74.99 69.66
CA SER A 268 -23.85 75.14 70.85
C SER A 268 -25.03 74.17 70.93
N THR A 269 -25.54 73.69 69.78
CA THR A 269 -26.67 72.74 69.69
C THR A 269 -26.23 71.31 69.64
N SER A 270 -24.94 71.03 69.59
CA SER A 270 -24.39 69.67 69.55
C SER A 270 -24.32 68.98 70.92
N PRO A 271 -24.97 67.83 71.14
CA PRO A 271 -25.09 67.24 72.48
C PRO A 271 -23.77 66.75 73.11
N ASN A 272 -22.65 66.80 72.38
CA ASN A 272 -21.35 66.30 72.82
C ASN A 272 -20.21 67.32 72.76
N THR A 273 -20.48 68.63 72.79
CA THR A 273 -19.46 69.65 72.62
C THR A 273 -19.05 70.22 73.98
N LYS A 274 -17.78 70.07 74.37
CA LYS A 274 -17.16 70.84 75.43
C LYS A 274 -16.85 72.23 74.87
N THR A 275 -17.59 73.24 75.29
CA THR A 275 -17.35 74.65 74.95
C THR A 275 -16.14 75.13 75.69
N ILE A 276 -15.04 75.46 75.11
CA ILE A 276 -13.92 76.18 75.64
C ILE A 276 -14.13 77.67 75.22
N ILE A 277 -14.47 78.51 76.14
CA ILE A 277 -14.53 79.95 75.96
C ILE A 277 -13.14 80.54 76.09
N THR A 278 -12.50 80.94 74.97
CA THR A 278 -11.23 81.68 74.99
C THR A 278 -11.56 83.18 74.66
N ASP A 279 -10.85 84.08 75.34
CA ASP A 279 -11.03 85.51 75.25
C ASP A 279 -10.51 86.22 73.96
N GLY A 280 -10.49 85.48 72.90
CA GLY A 280 -10.25 86.06 71.54
C GLY A 280 -8.79 86.49 71.29
N LYS A 281 -7.82 86.15 72.07
CA LYS A 281 -6.39 86.39 71.81
C LYS A 281 -5.59 85.11 71.82
N GLY A 282 -5.83 84.29 70.85
CA GLY A 282 -5.06 83.07 70.66
C GLY A 282 -5.11 82.73 69.15
N GLY A 283 -4.14 83.28 68.44
CA GLY A 283 -3.88 82.85 67.12
C GLY A 283 -3.29 81.44 67.09
N VAL A 284 -3.73 80.56 66.13
CA VAL A 284 -2.93 79.58 65.48
C VAL A 284 -3.06 79.79 64.03
#